data_eedede953d2dcfff11e5b5cb5260c87a
#
_entry.id   eedede953d2dcfff11e5b5cb5260c87a
#
_cell.length_a   1.000
_cell.length_b   1.000
_cell.length_c   1.000
_cell.angle_alpha   90.00
_cell.angle_beta   90.00
_cell.angle_gamma   90.00
#
_symmetry.space_group_name_H-M   'P 1'
#
loop_
_entity.id
_entity.type
_entity.pdbx_description
1 polymer ?
#
loop_
_entity_poly.entity_id
_entity_poly.type
_entity_poly.pdbx_seq_one_letter_code
_entity_poly.pdbx_strand_id
1 'polypeptide(L)'
;MLTIVIGGVIIVTAFLAMFVEWTAQYIPFEFETALSQPIAEKLNNETNEVDEYLQQLADKIIPYMKLPENTEIHLHYVNEDTVNAMATLGGHVMIYRGLLEQIPDENTLVMLLGHEIGHVKLRHPVKALGKGVVISLVLSTVLGQSSDSVANVITDTSMLTMLSFNRDQEQDSDEEGIKVLNDYYGGVHGATELFEILEKEHQEKGFDVPRFLSSHPDTQHRKNHLNEIAQTQGWNQQVNPEPIPGYIQNIMAADKQQAKEEQKPNSDLN
;
A
#
# COMPACT_ATOMS: atom_id res chain seq x y z
N MET A 1 10.56 22.24 35.20
CA MET A 1 9.42 22.79 34.43
C MET A 1 9.38 22.29 32.98
N LEU A 2 10.44 22.43 32.20
CA LEU A 2 10.48 22.01 30.78
C LEU A 2 10.17 20.50 30.61
N THR A 3 10.72 19.63 31.43
CA THR A 3 10.47 18.17 31.38
C THR A 3 9.01 17.80 31.65
N ILE A 4 8.33 18.54 32.52
CA ILE A 4 6.91 18.30 32.81
C ILE A 4 6.05 18.73 31.61
N VAL A 5 6.38 19.85 30.99
CA VAL A 5 5.69 20.32 29.79
C VAL A 5 5.88 19.34 28.62
N ILE A 6 7.10 18.91 28.38
CA ILE A 6 7.41 17.91 27.34
C ILE A 6 6.66 16.59 27.62
N GLY A 7 6.71 16.10 28.85
CA GLY A 7 5.96 14.90 29.24
C GLY A 7 4.45 15.04 29.03
N GLY A 8 3.88 16.19 29.38
CA GLY A 8 2.46 16.48 29.13
C GLY A 8 2.11 16.48 27.65
N VAL A 9 2.94 17.11 26.79
CA VAL A 9 2.75 17.12 25.35
C VAL A 9 2.78 15.70 24.77
N ILE A 10 3.76 14.88 25.18
CA ILE A 10 3.86 13.48 24.71
C ILE A 10 2.61 12.69 25.10
N ILE A 11 2.14 12.81 26.34
CA ILE A 11 0.95 12.09 26.82
C ILE A 11 -0.29 12.52 26.02
N VAL A 12 -0.50 13.82 25.81
CA VAL A 12 -1.63 14.33 25.03
C VAL A 12 -1.58 13.85 23.59
N THR A 13 -0.39 13.89 22.96
CA THR A 13 -0.21 13.39 21.58
C THR A 13 -0.52 11.90 21.48
N ALA A 14 -0.01 11.09 22.41
CA ALA A 14 -0.29 9.66 22.46
C ALA A 14 -1.78 9.38 22.64
N PHE A 15 -2.45 10.09 23.56
CA PHE A 15 -3.88 9.96 23.75
C PHE A 15 -4.69 10.32 22.50
N LEU A 16 -4.36 11.43 21.84
CA LEU A 16 -5.04 11.85 20.62
C LEU A 16 -4.79 10.85 19.48
N ALA A 17 -3.57 10.29 19.34
CA ALA A 17 -3.27 9.26 18.36
C ALA A 17 -4.09 7.98 18.59
N MET A 18 -4.21 7.53 19.84
CA MET A 18 -5.08 6.40 20.22
C MET A 18 -6.55 6.70 19.94
N PHE A 19 -7.01 7.93 20.23
CA PHE A 19 -8.38 8.35 19.96
C PHE A 19 -8.70 8.32 18.47
N VAL A 20 -7.78 8.81 17.61
CA VAL A 20 -7.90 8.72 16.16
C VAL A 20 -8.00 7.27 15.70
N GLU A 21 -7.15 6.39 16.21
CA GLU A 21 -7.15 4.97 15.86
C GLU A 21 -8.48 4.28 16.21
N TRP A 22 -9.01 4.59 17.39
CA TRP A 22 -10.29 4.06 17.84
C TRP A 22 -11.46 4.64 17.05
N THR A 23 -11.45 5.93 16.68
CA THR A 23 -12.55 6.59 15.97
C THR A 23 -12.57 6.33 14.47
N ALA A 24 -11.44 5.97 13.85
CA ALA A 24 -11.31 5.76 12.41
C ALA A 24 -12.34 4.74 11.85
N GLN A 25 -12.67 3.70 12.62
CA GLN A 25 -13.65 2.69 12.24
C GLN A 25 -15.10 3.24 12.13
N TYR A 26 -15.40 4.39 12.74
CA TYR A 26 -16.72 5.02 12.69
C TYR A 26 -16.82 6.11 11.60
N ILE A 27 -15.73 6.43 10.93
CA ILE A 27 -15.72 7.38 9.81
C ILE A 27 -16.35 6.69 8.61
N PRO A 28 -17.44 7.23 8.02
CA PRO A 28 -18.04 6.66 6.81
C PRO A 28 -16.99 6.59 5.66
N PHE A 29 -17.06 5.56 4.83
CA PHE A 29 -16.12 5.39 3.72
C PHE A 29 -16.23 6.53 2.70
N GLU A 30 -17.43 7.07 2.52
CA GLU A 30 -17.72 8.21 1.66
C GLU A 30 -16.89 9.46 2.01
N PHE A 31 -16.50 9.59 3.28
CA PHE A 31 -15.61 10.67 3.71
C PHE A 31 -14.18 10.48 3.19
N GLU A 32 -13.68 9.24 3.17
CA GLU A 32 -12.37 8.94 2.56
C GLU A 32 -12.42 9.18 1.06
N THR A 33 -13.48 8.73 0.37
CA THR A 33 -13.70 8.97 -1.06
C THR A 33 -13.69 10.46 -1.37
N ALA A 34 -14.35 11.28 -0.54
CA ALA A 34 -14.33 12.73 -0.74
C ALA A 34 -12.93 13.35 -0.57
N LEU A 35 -12.14 12.84 0.38
CA LEU A 35 -10.76 13.30 0.60
C LEU A 35 -9.80 12.82 -0.50
N SER A 36 -10.08 11.69 -1.14
CA SER A 36 -9.23 11.13 -2.20
C SER A 36 -9.51 11.69 -3.59
N GLN A 37 -10.52 12.54 -3.78
CA GLN A 37 -10.87 13.13 -5.09
C GLN A 37 -9.66 13.69 -5.85
N PRO A 38 -8.74 14.47 -5.24
CA PRO A 38 -7.57 14.97 -5.97
C PRO A 38 -6.61 13.87 -6.45
N ILE A 39 -6.58 12.73 -5.74
CA ILE A 39 -5.80 11.54 -6.16
C ILE A 39 -6.52 10.87 -7.32
N ALA A 40 -7.82 10.63 -7.17
CA ALA A 40 -8.65 10.01 -8.20
C ALA A 40 -8.57 10.76 -9.54
N GLU A 41 -8.67 12.09 -9.51
CA GLU A 41 -8.53 12.93 -10.71
C GLU A 41 -7.15 12.79 -11.37
N LYS A 42 -6.09 12.66 -10.57
CA LYS A 42 -4.73 12.50 -11.07
C LYS A 42 -4.47 11.09 -11.65
N LEU A 43 -5.08 10.06 -11.07
CA LEU A 43 -4.88 8.67 -11.46
C LEU A 43 -5.79 8.24 -12.63
N ASN A 44 -6.96 8.86 -12.79
CA ASN A 44 -7.94 8.48 -13.81
C ASN A 44 -7.64 8.98 -15.24
N ASN A 45 -6.45 9.52 -15.49
CA ASN A 45 -6.18 10.16 -16.78
C ASN A 45 -6.08 9.21 -17.97
N GLU A 46 -5.76 7.92 -17.79
CA GLU A 46 -5.77 6.91 -18.87
C GLU A 46 -5.85 5.49 -18.26
N THR A 47 -6.99 4.83 -18.37
CA THR A 47 -7.12 3.41 -18.02
C THR A 47 -6.45 2.57 -19.12
N ASN A 48 -5.58 1.64 -18.76
CA ASN A 48 -4.92 0.74 -19.69
C ASN A 48 -5.29 -0.73 -19.41
N GLU A 49 -4.87 -1.65 -20.28
CA GLU A 49 -5.18 -3.08 -20.16
C GLU A 49 -4.57 -3.71 -18.87
N VAL A 50 -3.51 -3.13 -18.30
CA VAL A 50 -2.94 -3.59 -17.02
C VAL A 50 -3.85 -3.20 -15.86
N ASP A 51 -4.41 -1.97 -15.85
CA ASP A 51 -5.41 -1.56 -14.87
C ASP A 51 -6.63 -2.48 -14.90
N GLU A 52 -7.12 -2.78 -16.10
CA GLU A 52 -8.27 -3.68 -16.29
C GLU A 52 -7.98 -5.09 -15.75
N TYR A 53 -6.80 -5.63 -16.02
CA TYR A 53 -6.39 -6.94 -15.49
C TYR A 53 -6.31 -6.94 -13.96
N LEU A 54 -5.65 -5.95 -13.37
CA LEU A 54 -5.53 -5.79 -11.93
C LEU A 54 -6.92 -5.67 -11.27
N GLN A 55 -7.80 -4.85 -11.83
CA GLN A 55 -9.16 -4.68 -11.34
C GLN A 55 -9.97 -5.98 -11.44
N GLN A 56 -9.91 -6.68 -12.58
CA GLN A 56 -10.59 -7.96 -12.75
C GLN A 56 -10.10 -9.01 -11.76
N LEU A 57 -8.80 -9.02 -11.44
CA LEU A 57 -8.25 -9.93 -10.44
C LEU A 57 -8.71 -9.55 -9.03
N ALA A 58 -8.70 -8.25 -8.70
CA ALA A 58 -9.23 -7.75 -7.45
C ALA A 58 -10.72 -8.10 -7.27
N ASP A 59 -11.54 -7.90 -8.31
CA ASP A 59 -12.98 -8.22 -8.29
C ASP A 59 -13.27 -9.71 -8.01
N LYS A 60 -12.37 -10.61 -8.44
CA LYS A 60 -12.47 -12.04 -8.14
C LYS A 60 -12.15 -12.38 -6.68
N ILE A 61 -11.24 -11.66 -6.05
CA ILE A 61 -10.79 -11.95 -4.67
C ILE A 61 -11.56 -11.17 -3.60
N ILE A 62 -12.09 -9.99 -3.90
CA ILE A 62 -12.87 -9.15 -2.98
C ILE A 62 -14.01 -9.91 -2.27
N PRO A 63 -14.79 -10.80 -2.92
CA PRO A 63 -15.85 -11.56 -2.24
C PRO A 63 -15.36 -12.40 -1.05
N TYR A 64 -14.09 -12.83 -1.05
CA TYR A 64 -13.49 -13.57 0.05
C TYR A 64 -13.01 -12.68 1.21
N MET A 65 -12.83 -11.38 0.96
CA MET A 65 -12.27 -10.44 1.94
C MET A 65 -13.30 -9.84 2.89
N LYS A 66 -14.60 -9.91 2.57
CA LYS A 66 -15.69 -9.35 3.41
C LYS A 66 -15.45 -7.87 3.75
N LEU A 67 -15.31 -7.05 2.74
CA LEU A 67 -15.11 -5.61 2.90
C LEU A 67 -16.29 -4.97 3.65
N PRO A 68 -16.08 -3.86 4.41
CA PRO A 68 -17.16 -3.06 4.96
C PRO A 68 -18.13 -2.57 3.87
N GLU A 69 -19.36 -2.29 4.25
CA GLU A 69 -20.37 -1.75 3.33
C GLU A 69 -19.88 -0.47 2.64
N ASN A 70 -20.26 -0.28 1.39
CA ASN A 70 -19.89 0.87 0.56
C ASN A 70 -18.38 1.04 0.31
N THR A 71 -17.55 0.01 0.61
CA THR A 71 -16.13 0.06 0.28
C THR A 71 -15.93 -0.31 -1.19
N GLU A 72 -15.43 0.63 -1.97
CA GLU A 72 -15.02 0.42 -3.37
C GLU A 72 -13.49 0.31 -3.45
N ILE A 73 -12.99 -0.54 -4.34
CA ILE A 73 -11.55 -0.73 -4.58
C ILE A 73 -11.24 -0.36 -6.02
N HIS A 74 -10.25 0.51 -6.20
CA HIS A 74 -9.83 1.03 -7.49
C HIS A 74 -8.34 0.73 -7.70
N LEU A 75 -8.03 -0.17 -8.63
CA LEU A 75 -6.66 -0.55 -8.96
C LEU A 75 -6.08 0.41 -10.00
N HIS A 76 -4.84 0.83 -9.80
CA HIS A 76 -4.12 1.72 -10.69
C HIS A 76 -2.72 1.17 -10.96
N TYR A 77 -2.42 0.94 -12.22
CA TYR A 77 -1.06 0.67 -12.67
C TYR A 77 -0.30 1.98 -12.83
N VAL A 78 0.88 2.05 -12.22
CA VAL A 78 1.76 3.22 -12.34
C VAL A 78 2.99 2.84 -13.15
N ASN A 79 3.13 3.41 -14.36
CA ASN A 79 4.25 3.13 -15.26
C ASN A 79 5.55 3.80 -14.79
N GLU A 80 6.07 3.35 -13.65
CA GLU A 80 7.36 3.78 -13.08
C GLU A 80 8.23 2.57 -12.71
N ASP A 81 9.54 2.68 -12.84
CA ASP A 81 10.52 1.63 -12.47
C ASP A 81 10.64 1.44 -10.93
N THR A 82 9.82 2.13 -10.16
CA THR A 82 9.83 2.05 -8.69
C THR A 82 9.29 0.70 -8.23
N VAL A 83 10.03 0.02 -7.35
CA VAL A 83 9.55 -1.20 -6.67
C VAL A 83 8.66 -0.77 -5.52
N ASN A 84 7.35 -0.67 -5.79
CA ASN A 84 6.36 -0.20 -4.83
C ASN A 84 4.94 -0.69 -5.15
N ALA A 85 4.12 -0.80 -4.11
CA ALA A 85 2.66 -0.83 -4.15
C ALA A 85 2.15 -0.03 -2.95
N MET A 86 0.92 0.46 -3.00
CA MET A 86 0.37 1.20 -1.86
C MET A 86 -1.14 1.34 -1.94
N ALA A 87 -1.78 1.16 -0.80
CA ALA A 87 -3.17 1.54 -0.57
C ALA A 87 -3.25 2.98 -0.03
N THR A 88 -4.24 3.75 -0.50
CA THR A 88 -4.50 5.10 0.00
C THR A 88 -5.99 5.30 0.29
N LEU A 89 -6.38 6.51 0.66
CA LEU A 89 -7.77 6.85 0.97
C LEU A 89 -8.71 6.57 -0.20
N GLY A 90 -9.98 6.28 0.11
CA GLY A 90 -11.03 6.08 -0.88
C GLY A 90 -10.89 4.77 -1.67
N GLY A 91 -10.10 3.81 -1.15
CA GLY A 91 -9.94 2.49 -1.76
C GLY A 91 -9.03 2.44 -2.99
N HIS A 92 -8.27 3.50 -3.26
CA HIS A 92 -7.30 3.50 -4.35
C HIS A 92 -6.06 2.68 -3.97
N VAL A 93 -5.69 1.73 -4.84
CA VAL A 93 -4.51 0.88 -4.71
C VAL A 93 -3.64 1.06 -5.95
N MET A 94 -2.42 1.49 -5.76
CA MET A 94 -1.44 1.71 -6.82
C MET A 94 -0.44 0.58 -6.87
N ILE A 95 -0.25 -0.02 -8.05
CA ILE A 95 0.76 -1.04 -8.31
C ILE A 95 1.75 -0.50 -9.33
N TYR A 96 3.00 -0.38 -8.92
CA TYR A 96 4.06 0.17 -9.75
C TYR A 96 4.64 -0.89 -10.66
N ARG A 97 4.97 -0.51 -11.93
CA ARG A 97 5.57 -1.39 -12.92
C ARG A 97 6.83 -2.09 -12.39
N GLY A 98 7.71 -1.36 -11.71
CA GLY A 98 8.96 -1.92 -11.19
C GLY A 98 8.77 -3.06 -10.19
N LEU A 99 7.67 -3.10 -9.44
CA LEU A 99 7.30 -4.23 -8.59
C LEU A 99 6.62 -5.33 -9.41
N LEU A 100 5.63 -4.97 -10.24
CA LEU A 100 4.82 -5.92 -11.00
C LEU A 100 5.68 -6.78 -11.96
N GLU A 101 6.71 -6.20 -12.58
CA GLU A 101 7.69 -6.93 -13.42
C GLU A 101 8.45 -8.03 -12.67
N GLN A 102 8.58 -7.93 -11.35
CA GLN A 102 9.32 -8.89 -10.53
C GLN A 102 8.43 -9.99 -9.95
N ILE A 103 7.11 -9.82 -10.00
CA ILE A 103 6.15 -10.80 -9.49
C ILE A 103 6.14 -12.01 -10.43
N PRO A 104 6.41 -13.23 -9.92
CA PRO A 104 6.61 -14.40 -10.77
C PRO A 104 5.31 -15.01 -11.29
N ASP A 105 4.21 -14.88 -10.55
CA ASP A 105 2.93 -15.55 -10.80
C ASP A 105 1.74 -14.79 -10.21
N GLU A 106 0.53 -15.18 -10.62
CA GLU A 106 -0.72 -14.55 -10.18
C GLU A 106 -0.99 -14.80 -8.68
N ASN A 107 -0.50 -15.90 -8.11
CA ASN A 107 -0.66 -16.17 -6.68
C ASN A 107 0.09 -15.14 -5.83
N THR A 108 1.33 -14.84 -6.18
CA THR A 108 2.12 -13.77 -5.53
C THR A 108 1.46 -12.39 -5.71
N LEU A 109 0.87 -12.14 -6.89
CA LEU A 109 0.11 -10.92 -7.15
C LEU A 109 -1.16 -10.85 -6.29
N VAL A 110 -1.89 -11.96 -6.13
CA VAL A 110 -3.07 -12.03 -5.25
C VAL A 110 -2.68 -11.81 -3.79
N MET A 111 -1.55 -12.33 -3.33
CA MET A 111 -1.03 -12.02 -1.99
C MET A 111 -0.80 -10.52 -1.82
N LEU A 112 -0.15 -9.87 -2.79
CA LEU A 112 0.09 -8.42 -2.78
C LEU A 112 -1.24 -7.64 -2.79
N LEU A 113 -2.15 -7.95 -3.71
CA LEU A 113 -3.47 -7.29 -3.77
C LEU A 113 -4.26 -7.50 -2.49
N GLY A 114 -4.26 -8.71 -1.94
CA GLY A 114 -4.91 -9.02 -0.68
C GLY A 114 -4.35 -8.24 0.50
N HIS A 115 -3.04 -8.02 0.54
CA HIS A 115 -2.37 -7.18 1.52
C HIS A 115 -2.78 -5.70 1.39
N GLU A 116 -2.72 -5.13 0.18
CA GLU A 116 -3.08 -3.73 -0.06
C GLU A 116 -4.58 -3.47 0.20
N ILE A 117 -5.45 -4.36 -0.28
CA ILE A 117 -6.90 -4.29 0.00
C ILE A 117 -7.16 -4.50 1.51
N GLY A 118 -6.34 -5.32 2.18
CA GLY A 118 -6.33 -5.48 3.64
C GLY A 118 -6.14 -4.15 4.36
N HIS A 119 -5.19 -3.32 3.92
CA HIS A 119 -5.00 -1.97 4.45
C HIS A 119 -6.25 -1.11 4.29
N VAL A 120 -6.93 -1.15 3.14
CA VAL A 120 -8.21 -0.43 2.93
C VAL A 120 -9.28 -0.96 3.87
N LYS A 121 -9.49 -2.29 3.91
CA LYS A 121 -10.47 -2.97 4.76
C LYS A 121 -10.33 -2.58 6.23
N LEU A 122 -9.10 -2.55 6.73
CA LEU A 122 -8.76 -2.28 8.13
C LEU A 122 -8.60 -0.77 8.43
N ARG A 123 -8.89 0.06 7.44
CA ARG A 123 -8.89 1.52 7.57
C ARG A 123 -7.52 2.11 7.91
N HIS A 124 -6.44 1.43 7.54
CA HIS A 124 -5.08 1.86 7.84
C HIS A 124 -4.73 3.22 7.22
N PRO A 125 -5.13 3.54 5.97
CA PRO A 125 -4.86 4.87 5.38
C PRO A 125 -5.45 6.02 6.19
N VAL A 126 -6.72 5.93 6.59
CA VAL A 126 -7.35 7.02 7.38
C VAL A 126 -6.77 7.12 8.80
N LYS A 127 -6.39 6.00 9.41
CA LYS A 127 -5.69 5.98 10.70
C LYS A 127 -4.32 6.68 10.60
N ALA A 128 -3.56 6.39 9.55
CA ALA A 128 -2.25 7.00 9.31
C ALA A 128 -2.37 8.51 9.06
N LEU A 129 -3.31 8.93 8.19
CA LEU A 129 -3.59 10.34 7.94
C LEU A 129 -4.00 11.07 9.22
N GLY A 130 -4.92 10.51 10.00
CA GLY A 130 -5.38 11.12 11.24
C GLY A 130 -4.26 11.28 12.27
N LYS A 131 -3.36 10.31 12.40
CA LYS A 131 -2.15 10.44 13.22
C LYS A 131 -1.24 11.57 12.73
N GLY A 132 -1.02 11.67 11.41
CA GLY A 132 -0.25 12.75 10.79
C GLY A 132 -0.83 14.14 11.10
N VAL A 133 -2.14 14.31 11.01
CA VAL A 133 -2.85 15.55 11.37
C VAL A 133 -2.65 15.90 12.85
N VAL A 134 -2.78 14.94 13.76
CA VAL A 134 -2.56 15.16 15.20
C VAL A 134 -1.13 15.61 15.47
N ILE A 135 -0.14 14.95 14.88
CA ILE A 135 1.28 15.31 15.05
C ILE A 135 1.53 16.74 14.53
N SER A 136 1.01 17.06 13.34
CA SER A 136 1.16 18.42 12.75
C SER A 136 0.52 19.52 13.61
N LEU A 137 -0.66 19.26 14.17
CA LEU A 137 -1.35 20.16 15.10
C LEU A 137 -0.52 20.43 16.37
N VAL A 138 0.02 19.38 16.97
CA VAL A 138 0.85 19.49 18.17
C VAL A 138 2.13 20.28 17.86
N LEU A 139 2.82 19.95 16.77
CA LEU A 139 4.04 20.64 16.37
C LEU A 139 3.77 22.13 16.06
N SER A 140 2.72 22.46 15.32
CA SER A 140 2.36 23.84 15.02
C SER A 140 2.06 24.64 16.28
N THR A 141 1.36 24.03 17.25
CA THR A 141 1.04 24.67 18.54
C THR A 141 2.31 24.93 19.37
N VAL A 142 3.22 23.94 19.44
CA VAL A 142 4.47 24.04 20.22
C VAL A 142 5.46 25.03 19.57
N LEU A 143 5.53 25.05 18.24
CA LEU A 143 6.43 25.92 17.49
C LEU A 143 5.85 27.32 17.20
N GLY A 144 4.59 27.57 17.55
CA GLY A 144 3.92 28.85 17.31
C GLY A 144 3.65 29.14 15.82
N GLN A 145 3.52 28.09 15.01
CA GLN A 145 3.21 28.20 13.58
C GLN A 145 1.70 28.36 13.36
N SER A 146 1.31 29.00 12.24
CA SER A 146 -0.10 29.19 11.89
C SER A 146 -0.78 27.87 11.50
N SER A 147 -2.11 27.82 11.67
CA SER A 147 -2.96 26.66 11.32
C SER A 147 -2.94 26.26 9.83
N ASP A 148 -2.38 27.10 8.95
CA ASP A 148 -2.24 26.82 7.52
C ASP A 148 -1.37 25.58 7.24
N SER A 149 -0.44 25.25 8.16
CA SER A 149 0.38 24.05 8.07
C SER A 149 -0.44 22.75 8.15
N VAL A 150 -1.53 22.75 8.91
CA VAL A 150 -2.41 21.58 9.07
C VAL A 150 -3.29 21.38 7.83
N ALA A 151 -3.81 22.48 7.27
CA ALA A 151 -4.60 22.43 6.03
C ALA A 151 -3.75 21.89 4.86
N ASN A 152 -2.49 22.30 4.78
CA ASN A 152 -1.55 21.81 3.76
C ASN A 152 -1.27 20.30 3.90
N VAL A 153 -1.22 19.76 5.12
CA VAL A 153 -1.04 18.31 5.35
C VAL A 153 -2.21 17.50 4.77
N ILE A 154 -3.43 17.99 4.89
CA ILE A 154 -4.63 17.29 4.39
C ILE A 154 -4.77 17.42 2.86
N THR A 155 -4.30 18.55 2.30
CA THR A 155 -4.44 18.85 0.86
C THR A 155 -3.23 18.44 0.03
N ASP A 156 -2.10 18.09 0.67
CA ASP A 156 -0.90 17.66 -0.04
C ASP A 156 -1.05 16.21 -0.51
N THR A 157 -1.33 16.04 -1.81
CA THR A 157 -1.42 14.73 -2.46
C THR A 157 -0.17 13.89 -2.29
N SER A 158 1.01 14.49 -2.12
CA SER A 158 2.26 13.77 -1.87
C SER A 158 2.23 13.08 -0.50
N MET A 159 1.58 13.66 0.50
CA MET A 159 1.45 13.05 1.82
C MET A 159 0.48 11.86 1.83
N LEU A 160 -0.59 11.92 1.03
CA LEU A 160 -1.54 10.82 0.87
C LEU A 160 -0.91 9.60 0.16
N THR A 161 0.15 9.83 -0.60
CA THR A 161 0.94 8.78 -1.28
C THR A 161 2.18 8.34 -0.49
N MET A 162 2.43 8.88 0.69
CA MET A 162 3.58 8.54 1.55
C MET A 162 3.14 7.92 2.88
N LEU A 163 1.95 7.32 2.92
CA LEU A 163 1.47 6.63 4.12
C LEU A 163 2.40 5.47 4.45
N SER A 164 2.74 5.33 5.72
CA SER A 164 3.46 4.18 6.24
C SER A 164 2.70 3.58 7.41
N PHE A 165 2.80 2.27 7.56
CA PHE A 165 2.03 1.51 8.52
C PHE A 165 2.94 0.95 9.62
N ASN A 166 2.39 0.74 10.80
CA ASN A 166 3.13 0.13 11.89
C ASN A 166 3.11 -1.41 11.77
N ARG A 167 3.94 -2.09 12.57
CA ARG A 167 4.10 -3.55 12.52
C ARG A 167 2.80 -4.32 12.70
N ASP A 168 1.92 -3.88 13.61
CA ASP A 168 0.66 -4.57 13.86
C ASP A 168 -0.26 -4.43 12.65
N GLN A 169 -0.32 -3.24 12.03
CA GLN A 169 -1.07 -2.99 10.80
C GLN A 169 -0.55 -3.82 9.62
N GLU A 170 0.77 -4.00 9.54
CA GLU A 170 1.38 -4.87 8.52
C GLU A 170 0.98 -6.34 8.72
N GLN A 171 1.03 -6.84 9.96
CA GLN A 171 0.60 -8.19 10.27
C GLN A 171 -0.88 -8.42 9.97
N ASP A 172 -1.74 -7.49 10.38
CA ASP A 172 -3.18 -7.56 10.11
C ASP A 172 -3.46 -7.63 8.59
N SER A 173 -2.73 -6.84 7.79
CA SER A 173 -2.86 -6.85 6.32
C SER A 173 -2.29 -8.11 5.68
N ASP A 174 -1.19 -8.65 6.21
CA ASP A 174 -0.62 -9.94 5.80
C ASP A 174 -1.60 -11.10 6.05
N GLU A 175 -2.28 -11.09 7.20
CA GLU A 175 -3.30 -12.09 7.53
C GLU A 175 -4.49 -12.04 6.56
N GLU A 176 -4.91 -10.86 6.14
CA GLU A 176 -5.92 -10.71 5.08
C GLU A 176 -5.40 -11.23 3.74
N GLY A 177 -4.15 -10.92 3.36
CA GLY A 177 -3.52 -11.37 2.14
C GLY A 177 -3.40 -12.90 2.05
N ILE A 178 -2.81 -13.54 3.06
CA ILE A 178 -2.65 -15.00 3.07
C ILE A 178 -3.99 -15.73 3.15
N LYS A 179 -4.96 -15.15 3.87
CA LYS A 179 -6.30 -15.71 3.97
C LYS A 179 -7.02 -15.69 2.62
N VAL A 180 -7.03 -14.58 1.91
CA VAL A 180 -7.66 -14.50 0.60
C VAL A 180 -6.96 -15.38 -0.42
N LEU A 181 -5.64 -15.48 -0.36
CA LEU A 181 -4.85 -16.39 -1.18
C LEU A 181 -5.29 -17.84 -1.01
N ASN A 182 -5.41 -18.30 0.26
CA ASN A 182 -5.90 -19.65 0.56
C ASN A 182 -7.35 -19.85 0.12
N ASP A 183 -8.24 -18.89 0.41
CA ASP A 183 -9.67 -19.01 0.12
C ASP A 183 -9.94 -19.02 -1.40
N TYR A 184 -9.10 -18.37 -2.20
CA TYR A 184 -9.25 -18.28 -3.64
C TYR A 184 -8.59 -19.45 -4.40
N TYR A 185 -7.35 -19.84 -4.02
CA TYR A 185 -6.60 -20.91 -4.71
C TYR A 185 -6.61 -22.26 -3.97
N GLY A 186 -7.11 -22.32 -2.74
CA GLY A 186 -7.05 -23.53 -1.91
C GLY A 186 -5.65 -23.84 -1.36
N GLY A 187 -4.80 -22.83 -1.26
CA GLY A 187 -3.45 -22.92 -0.71
C GLY A 187 -2.72 -21.59 -0.72
N VAL A 188 -1.49 -21.57 -0.21
CA VAL A 188 -0.75 -20.36 0.13
C VAL A 188 0.57 -20.21 -0.62
N HIS A 189 0.73 -20.82 -1.79
CA HIS A 189 1.83 -20.48 -2.71
C HIS A 189 1.74 -18.99 -3.06
N GLY A 190 2.84 -18.27 -3.05
CA GLY A 190 2.88 -16.81 -3.28
C GLY A 190 2.89 -15.98 -1.99
N ALA A 191 2.59 -16.59 -0.82
CA ALA A 191 2.48 -15.84 0.44
C ALA A 191 3.80 -15.21 0.92
N THR A 192 4.94 -15.84 0.62
CA THR A 192 6.25 -15.38 1.07
C THR A 192 7.18 -14.93 -0.05
N GLU A 193 6.85 -15.22 -1.29
CA GLU A 193 7.65 -14.92 -2.49
C GLU A 193 7.85 -13.42 -2.67
N LEU A 194 6.84 -12.61 -2.33
CA LEU A 194 6.97 -11.15 -2.34
C LEU A 194 8.13 -10.66 -1.46
N PHE A 195 8.29 -11.23 -0.27
CA PHE A 195 9.39 -10.85 0.62
C PHE A 195 10.76 -11.22 0.06
N GLU A 196 10.87 -12.34 -0.67
CA GLU A 196 12.12 -12.75 -1.34
C GLU A 196 12.51 -11.77 -2.45
N ILE A 197 11.53 -11.28 -3.21
CA ILE A 197 11.72 -10.23 -4.22
C ILE A 197 12.27 -8.96 -3.55
N LEU A 198 11.64 -8.52 -2.47
CA LEU A 198 12.02 -7.30 -1.77
C LEU A 198 13.39 -7.40 -1.10
N GLU A 199 13.71 -8.55 -0.50
CA GLU A 199 15.03 -8.82 0.08
C GLU A 199 16.13 -8.80 -0.99
N LYS A 200 15.88 -9.41 -2.14
CA LYS A 200 16.81 -9.41 -3.28
C LYS A 200 17.05 -7.99 -3.80
N GLU A 201 15.99 -7.24 -4.02
CA GLU A 201 16.07 -5.85 -4.48
C GLU A 201 16.87 -4.96 -3.51
N HIS A 202 16.66 -5.14 -2.20
CA HIS A 202 17.44 -4.43 -1.17
C HIS A 202 18.93 -4.79 -1.19
N GLN A 203 19.25 -6.07 -1.41
CA GLN A 203 20.65 -6.51 -1.49
C GLN A 203 21.36 -5.97 -2.74
N GLU A 204 20.67 -5.88 -3.88
CA GLU A 204 21.22 -5.39 -5.14
C GLU A 204 21.44 -3.87 -5.16
N LYS A 205 20.54 -3.09 -4.53
CA LYS A 205 20.62 -1.62 -4.48
C LYS A 205 21.40 -1.05 -3.28
N GLY A 206 21.83 -1.88 -2.35
CA GLY A 206 22.64 -1.49 -1.20
C GLY A 206 21.94 -0.54 -0.24
N PHE A 207 22.38 0.74 -0.16
CA PHE A 207 21.80 1.72 0.79
C PHE A 207 20.43 2.28 0.37
N ASP A 208 20.01 2.10 -0.89
CA ASP A 208 18.69 2.51 -1.34
C ASP A 208 17.65 1.45 -0.96
N VAL A 209 16.96 1.72 0.15
CA VAL A 209 15.85 0.88 0.60
C VAL A 209 14.69 1.01 -0.42
N PRO A 210 14.18 -0.10 -0.98
CA PRO A 210 13.00 -0.06 -1.83
C PRO A 210 11.86 0.72 -1.16
N ARG A 211 11.13 1.52 -1.92
CA ARG A 211 10.04 2.34 -1.36
C ARG A 211 9.01 1.50 -0.63
N PHE A 212 8.71 0.32 -1.16
CA PHE A 212 7.82 -0.64 -0.50
C PHE A 212 8.29 -0.98 0.92
N LEU A 213 9.57 -1.25 1.12
CA LEU A 213 10.11 -1.56 2.46
C LEU A 213 10.09 -0.36 3.42
N SER A 214 10.06 0.87 2.89
CA SER A 214 9.95 2.07 3.71
C SER A 214 8.53 2.30 4.22
N SER A 215 7.51 1.94 3.43
CA SER A 215 6.09 1.97 3.80
C SER A 215 5.65 0.72 4.55
N HIS A 216 6.27 -0.46 4.25
CA HIS A 216 5.93 -1.79 4.78
C HIS A 216 7.17 -2.46 5.42
N PRO A 217 7.57 -2.06 6.62
CA PRO A 217 8.80 -2.54 7.26
C PRO A 217 8.70 -3.97 7.80
N ASP A 218 9.85 -4.52 8.20
CA ASP A 218 10.01 -5.77 8.99
C ASP A 218 9.68 -7.07 8.24
N THR A 219 10.28 -7.27 7.06
CA THR A 219 10.02 -8.40 6.17
C THR A 219 10.28 -9.78 6.81
N GLN A 220 11.35 -9.97 7.58
CA GLN A 220 11.70 -11.29 8.13
C GLN A 220 10.71 -11.77 9.20
N HIS A 221 10.25 -10.87 10.06
CA HIS A 221 9.26 -11.22 11.08
C HIS A 221 7.91 -11.57 10.44
N ARG A 222 7.49 -10.80 9.45
CA ARG A 222 6.26 -11.00 8.69
C ARG A 222 6.27 -12.35 7.95
N LYS A 223 7.37 -12.68 7.25
CA LYS A 223 7.58 -13.96 6.58
C LYS A 223 7.44 -15.15 7.55
N ASN A 224 8.04 -15.06 8.73
CA ASN A 224 7.92 -16.10 9.76
C ASN A 224 6.47 -16.24 10.26
N HIS A 225 5.78 -15.13 10.49
CA HIS A 225 4.39 -15.12 10.94
C HIS A 225 3.45 -15.78 9.91
N LEU A 226 3.58 -15.46 8.62
CA LEU A 226 2.80 -16.08 7.56
C LEU A 226 3.01 -17.60 7.48
N ASN A 227 4.26 -18.06 7.63
CA ASN A 227 4.56 -19.49 7.69
C ASN A 227 3.94 -20.17 8.92
N GLU A 228 3.93 -19.52 10.07
CA GLU A 228 3.28 -20.01 11.29
C GLU A 228 1.76 -20.14 11.12
N ILE A 229 1.13 -19.13 10.52
CA ILE A 229 -0.31 -19.17 10.18
C ILE A 229 -0.60 -20.36 9.26
N ALA A 230 0.14 -20.49 8.15
CA ALA A 230 -0.07 -21.56 7.18
C ALA A 230 0.04 -22.95 7.83
N GLN A 231 1.04 -23.16 8.69
CA GLN A 231 1.25 -24.40 9.42
C GLN A 231 0.14 -24.67 10.44
N THR A 232 -0.23 -23.65 11.22
CA THR A 232 -1.24 -23.77 12.29
C THR A 232 -2.63 -24.08 11.71
N GLN A 233 -2.95 -23.47 10.57
CA GLN A 233 -4.22 -23.67 9.85
C GLN A 233 -4.21 -24.94 8.99
N GLY A 234 -3.06 -25.57 8.80
CA GLY A 234 -2.90 -26.73 7.92
C GLY A 234 -3.14 -26.41 6.44
N TRP A 235 -2.87 -25.19 6.01
CA TRP A 235 -3.07 -24.76 4.62
C TRP A 235 -2.02 -25.37 3.69
N ASN A 236 -2.47 -25.68 2.45
CA ASN A 236 -1.61 -26.28 1.45
C ASN A 236 -0.58 -25.27 0.92
N GLN A 237 0.72 -25.55 1.12
CA GLN A 237 1.81 -24.70 0.64
C GLN A 237 2.26 -25.08 -0.79
N GLN A 238 1.79 -26.19 -1.33
CA GLN A 238 2.20 -26.74 -2.64
C GLN A 238 1.06 -26.68 -3.65
N VAL A 239 0.54 -25.47 -3.89
CA VAL A 239 -0.40 -25.22 -4.99
C VAL A 239 0.40 -24.82 -6.23
N ASN A 240 -0.03 -25.28 -7.41
CA ASN A 240 0.61 -24.85 -8.65
C ASN A 240 0.42 -23.35 -8.85
N PRO A 241 1.48 -22.61 -9.20
CA PRO A 241 1.35 -21.19 -9.50
C PRO A 241 0.55 -20.98 -10.81
N GLU A 242 -0.34 -20.01 -10.80
CA GLU A 242 -1.02 -19.54 -12.00
C GLU A 242 -0.17 -18.46 -12.68
N PRO A 243 0.08 -18.54 -13.98
CA PRO A 243 0.92 -17.57 -14.66
C PRO A 243 0.19 -16.23 -14.85
N ILE A 244 0.92 -15.12 -14.69
CA ILE A 244 0.44 -13.82 -15.17
C ILE A 244 0.31 -13.88 -16.71
N PRO A 245 -0.81 -13.41 -17.30
CA PRO A 245 -1.01 -13.45 -18.73
C PRO A 245 0.12 -12.81 -19.54
N GLY A 246 0.63 -13.48 -20.57
CA GLY A 246 1.78 -13.01 -21.33
C GLY A 246 1.57 -11.64 -22.01
N TYR A 247 0.32 -11.25 -22.33
CA TYR A 247 0.03 -9.93 -22.89
C TYR A 247 0.34 -8.81 -21.89
N ILE A 248 0.11 -9.02 -20.57
CA ILE A 248 0.45 -8.07 -19.51
C ILE A 248 1.98 -7.84 -19.47
N GLN A 249 2.76 -8.91 -19.55
CA GLN A 249 4.22 -8.82 -19.59
C GLN A 249 4.71 -8.05 -20.83
N ASN A 250 4.05 -8.24 -21.97
CA ASN A 250 4.39 -7.53 -23.21
C ASN A 250 4.09 -6.02 -23.10
N ILE A 251 2.95 -5.65 -22.51
CA ILE A 251 2.59 -4.24 -22.29
C ILE A 251 3.61 -3.58 -21.37
N MET A 252 3.92 -4.18 -20.21
CA MET A 252 4.91 -3.64 -19.29
C MET A 252 6.29 -3.47 -19.94
N ALA A 253 6.70 -4.40 -20.80
CA ALA A 253 7.96 -4.29 -21.54
C ALA A 253 7.96 -3.13 -22.55
N ALA A 254 6.84 -2.88 -23.23
CA ALA A 254 6.65 -1.73 -24.12
C ALA A 254 6.68 -0.40 -23.33
N ASP A 255 5.96 -0.32 -22.23
CA ASP A 255 5.93 0.84 -21.33
C ASP A 255 7.32 1.20 -20.81
N LYS A 256 8.10 0.18 -20.42
CA LYS A 256 9.49 0.35 -19.98
C LYS A 256 10.39 0.93 -21.08
N GLN A 257 10.19 0.48 -22.30
CA GLN A 257 10.95 0.99 -23.43
C GLN A 257 10.60 2.44 -23.74
N GLN A 258 9.32 2.78 -23.75
CA GLN A 258 8.84 4.14 -23.97
C GLN A 258 9.38 5.10 -22.90
N ALA A 259 9.28 4.73 -21.60
CA ALA A 259 9.81 5.54 -20.50
C ALA A 259 11.32 5.81 -20.62
N LYS A 260 12.10 4.83 -21.13
CA LYS A 260 13.53 5.03 -21.40
C LYS A 260 13.81 5.97 -22.58
N GLU A 261 12.94 5.98 -23.58
CA GLU A 261 13.08 6.87 -24.74
C GLU A 261 12.76 8.32 -24.35
N GLU A 262 11.75 8.54 -23.53
CA GLU A 262 11.37 9.86 -23.01
C GLU A 262 12.42 10.49 -22.08
N GLN A 263 13.21 9.67 -21.38
CA GLN A 263 14.30 10.11 -20.50
C GLN A 263 15.60 10.44 -21.24
N LYS A 264 15.73 10.12 -22.54
CA LYS A 264 16.93 10.49 -23.31
C LYS A 264 16.97 12.01 -23.52
N PRO A 265 18.07 12.70 -23.12
CA PRO A 265 18.19 14.12 -23.39
C PRO A 265 18.16 14.34 -24.91
N ASN A 266 17.37 15.33 -25.33
CA ASN A 266 17.27 15.78 -26.72
C ASN A 266 18.66 16.25 -27.22
N SER A 267 19.47 15.32 -27.72
CA SER A 267 20.84 15.61 -28.17
C SER A 267 20.90 16.27 -29.57
N ASP A 268 19.75 16.54 -30.19
CA ASP A 268 19.66 17.03 -31.58
C ASP A 268 19.27 18.51 -31.70
N LEU A 269 19.49 19.33 -30.66
CA LEU A 269 19.39 20.78 -30.75
C LEU A 269 20.74 21.44 -30.54
N ASN A 270 21.66 21.26 -31.51
CA ASN A 270 22.83 22.14 -31.75
C ASN A 270 22.93 22.49 -33.21
#